data_8aa9cba205cb35c276f1db74d012d827
#
_entry.id   8aa9cba205cb35c276f1db74d012d827
#
_cell.length_a   1.000
_cell.length_b   1.000
_cell.length_c   1.000
_cell.angle_alpha   90.00
_cell.angle_beta   90.00
_cell.angle_gamma   90.00
#
_symmetry.space_group_name_H-M   'P 1'
#
loop_
_entity.id
_entity.type
_entity.pdbx_description
1 polymer ?
#
loop_
_entity_poly.entity_id
_entity_poly.type
_entity_poly.pdbx_seq_one_letter_code
_entity_poly.pdbx_strand_id
1 'polypeptide(L)'
;MRKHFLSASALCLTLAALSPLASAHQQGDWIVRGGLTTVAPDESTSNIVAGGTDLGVALNIDNDTQLGLNVAYFITDNINIELLAATPFKHDVNFSVADPLGTGNQLGEVTHLPPTLTANYYFNDASSAFQPYIGAGINYTFIFDEEFTGANETAGGCLGS
;
A
#
# COMPACT_ATOMS: atom_id res chain seq x y z
N MET A 1 -18.94 24.71 -8.53
CA MET A 1 -18.57 23.57 -7.68
C MET A 1 -17.83 22.55 -8.54
N ARG A 2 -16.51 22.57 -8.57
CA ARG A 2 -15.69 21.57 -9.29
C ARG A 2 -15.29 20.50 -8.28
N LYS A 3 -15.81 19.30 -8.47
CA LYS A 3 -15.40 18.12 -7.69
C LYS A 3 -14.03 17.68 -8.23
N HIS A 4 -12.97 17.93 -7.48
CA HIS A 4 -11.67 17.36 -7.75
C HIS A 4 -11.70 15.90 -7.28
N PHE A 5 -11.69 14.98 -8.24
CA PHE A 5 -11.42 13.58 -7.96
C PHE A 5 -9.95 13.45 -7.55
N LEU A 6 -9.70 13.05 -6.34
CA LEU A 6 -8.38 12.69 -5.83
C LEU A 6 -7.94 11.41 -6.57
N SER A 7 -7.02 11.57 -7.52
CA SER A 7 -6.26 10.45 -8.08
C SER A 7 -5.15 10.11 -7.08
N ALA A 8 -5.35 9.10 -6.28
CA ALA A 8 -4.29 8.49 -5.51
C ALA A 8 -3.45 7.63 -6.48
N SER A 9 -2.40 8.23 -7.05
CA SER A 9 -1.39 7.49 -7.80
C SER A 9 -0.34 6.98 -6.83
N ALA A 10 -0.55 5.78 -6.29
CA ALA A 10 0.49 5.06 -5.56
C ALA A 10 1.57 4.63 -6.57
N LEU A 11 2.72 5.28 -6.56
CA LEU A 11 3.89 4.88 -7.33
C LEU A 11 4.58 3.72 -6.60
N CYS A 12 4.26 2.48 -6.96
CA CYS A 12 4.98 1.30 -6.50
C CYS A 12 6.33 1.22 -7.20
N LEU A 13 7.42 1.59 -6.51
CA LEU A 13 8.78 1.35 -6.95
C LEU A 13 9.16 -0.09 -6.58
N THR A 14 8.95 -1.04 -7.48
CA THR A 14 9.44 -2.42 -7.31
C THR A 14 10.93 -2.47 -7.63
N LEU A 15 11.76 -2.66 -6.60
CA LEU A 15 13.17 -3.00 -6.78
C LEU A 15 13.22 -4.41 -7.39
N ALA A 16 13.70 -4.52 -8.64
CA ALA A 16 13.88 -5.79 -9.31
C ALA A 16 14.95 -6.60 -8.55
N ALA A 17 14.50 -7.56 -7.74
CA ALA A 17 15.36 -8.58 -7.20
C ALA A 17 15.92 -9.40 -8.37
N LEU A 18 17.23 -9.66 -8.35
CA LEU A 18 17.95 -10.55 -9.26
C LEU A 18 17.19 -11.86 -9.40
N SER A 19 16.47 -12.01 -10.49
CA SER A 19 15.74 -13.25 -10.78
C SER A 19 16.76 -14.32 -11.14
N PRO A 20 16.85 -15.42 -10.38
CA PRO A 20 17.60 -16.57 -10.85
C PRO A 20 16.85 -17.17 -12.04
N LEU A 21 17.58 -17.37 -13.14
CA LEU A 21 17.29 -18.25 -14.27
C LEU A 21 15.79 -18.29 -14.67
N ALA A 22 15.52 -17.85 -15.89
CA ALA A 22 14.23 -18.05 -16.55
C ALA A 22 13.88 -19.55 -16.48
N SER A 23 13.14 -19.93 -15.45
CA SER A 23 12.58 -21.26 -15.33
C SER A 23 11.35 -21.29 -16.21
N ALA A 24 11.35 -22.18 -17.20
CA ALA A 24 10.15 -22.47 -17.97
C ALA A 24 9.03 -22.79 -16.97
N HIS A 25 7.93 -22.07 -17.04
CA HIS A 25 6.74 -22.37 -16.27
C HIS A 25 5.77 -23.17 -17.13
N GLN A 26 4.96 -24.00 -16.51
CA GLN A 26 3.94 -24.81 -17.20
C GLN A 26 2.67 -24.86 -16.35
N GLN A 27 1.60 -25.32 -16.96
CA GLN A 27 0.35 -25.56 -16.25
C GLN A 27 0.58 -26.41 -15.00
N GLY A 28 0.07 -25.95 -13.87
CA GLY A 28 0.20 -26.62 -12.56
C GLY A 28 1.36 -26.12 -11.72
N ASP A 29 2.25 -25.30 -12.26
CA ASP A 29 3.40 -24.78 -11.51
C ASP A 29 2.99 -23.71 -10.49
N TRP A 30 3.70 -23.75 -9.38
CA TRP A 30 3.65 -22.73 -8.34
C TRP A 30 4.94 -21.92 -8.35
N ILE A 31 4.80 -20.61 -8.33
CA ILE A 31 5.93 -19.71 -8.14
C ILE A 31 5.71 -18.93 -6.87
N VAL A 32 6.70 -19.00 -5.97
CA VAL A 32 6.70 -18.24 -4.71
C VAL A 32 7.86 -17.27 -4.73
N ARG A 33 7.58 -15.99 -4.48
CA ARG A 33 8.56 -14.92 -4.41
C ARG A 33 8.40 -14.20 -3.08
N GLY A 34 9.52 -13.94 -2.41
CA GLY A 34 9.58 -13.11 -1.22
C GLY A 34 10.45 -11.89 -1.48
N GLY A 35 10.13 -10.77 -0.86
CA GLY A 35 10.90 -9.55 -1.02
C GLY A 35 10.52 -8.48 -0.01
N LEU A 36 11.18 -7.34 -0.09
CA LEU A 36 10.79 -6.15 0.66
C LEU A 36 9.83 -5.32 -0.19
N THR A 37 8.75 -4.89 0.42
CA THR A 37 7.74 -4.02 -0.20
C THR A 37 7.64 -2.74 0.61
N THR A 38 7.84 -1.59 -0.04
CA THR A 38 7.69 -0.28 0.58
C THR A 38 6.41 0.37 0.09
N VAL A 39 5.58 0.83 1.02
CA VAL A 39 4.45 1.70 0.74
C VAL A 39 4.86 3.12 1.09
N ALA A 40 4.82 3.99 0.09
CA ALA A 40 5.08 5.42 0.23
C ALA A 40 3.77 6.16 -0.13
N PRO A 41 3.01 6.62 0.87
CA PRO A 41 1.82 7.41 0.61
C PRO A 41 2.18 8.73 -0.11
N ASP A 42 1.36 9.12 -1.08
CA ASP A 42 1.53 10.43 -1.72
C ASP A 42 0.89 11.51 -0.82
N GLU A 43 1.76 12.24 -0.14
CA GLU A 43 1.36 13.21 0.88
C GLU A 43 1.02 14.57 0.26
N SER A 44 -0.07 14.66 -0.47
CA SER A 44 -0.65 15.96 -0.82
C SER A 44 -1.84 16.26 0.10
N THR A 45 -1.58 16.47 1.38
CA THR A 45 -2.63 16.85 2.34
C THR A 45 -2.87 18.37 2.28
N SER A 46 -4.14 18.75 2.15
CA SER A 46 -4.56 20.14 2.38
C SER A 46 -4.49 20.42 3.88
N ASN A 47 -4.26 21.69 4.21
CA ASN A 47 -4.32 22.11 5.61
C ASN A 47 -5.66 21.75 6.26
N ILE A 48 -5.60 21.47 7.55
CA ILE A 48 -6.79 21.21 8.36
C ILE A 48 -7.59 22.51 8.47
N VAL A 49 -8.88 22.43 8.15
CA VAL A 49 -9.82 23.56 8.28
C VAL A 49 -10.80 23.25 9.41
N ALA A 50 -10.79 24.04 10.46
CA ALA A 50 -11.73 23.96 11.57
C ALA A 50 -12.58 25.22 11.67
N GLY A 51 -13.90 25.06 11.72
CA GLY A 51 -14.83 26.19 11.81
C GLY A 51 -14.73 27.18 10.63
N GLY A 52 -14.25 26.75 9.46
CA GLY A 52 -14.04 27.61 8.30
C GLY A 52 -12.70 28.35 8.29
N THR A 53 -11.84 28.13 9.29
CA THR A 53 -10.51 28.73 9.39
C THR A 53 -9.46 27.69 9.04
N ASP A 54 -8.56 28.04 8.10
CA ASP A 54 -7.37 27.25 7.80
C ASP A 54 -6.37 27.37 8.96
N LEU A 55 -6.03 26.24 9.56
CA LEU A 55 -5.12 26.19 10.71
C LEU A 55 -3.65 26.21 10.31
N GLY A 56 -3.32 26.16 9.03
CA GLY A 56 -1.95 26.11 8.54
C GLY A 56 -1.21 24.81 8.89
N VAL A 57 -1.93 23.76 9.29
CA VAL A 57 -1.40 22.47 9.70
C VAL A 57 -1.89 21.40 8.73
N ALA A 58 -0.97 20.64 8.16
CA ALA A 58 -1.26 19.45 7.36
C ALA A 58 -0.86 18.19 8.13
N LEU A 59 -1.23 17.03 7.60
CA LEU A 59 -0.80 15.73 8.13
C LEU A 59 0.26 15.12 7.21
N ASN A 60 1.25 14.49 7.78
CA ASN A 60 2.26 13.70 7.10
C ASN A 60 2.10 12.24 7.51
N ILE A 61 2.30 11.34 6.56
CA ILE A 61 2.19 9.89 6.77
C ILE A 61 3.53 9.27 6.40
N ASP A 62 4.16 8.60 7.34
CA ASP A 62 5.48 8.02 7.13
C ASP A 62 5.43 6.80 6.19
N ASN A 63 6.54 6.59 5.46
CA ASN A 63 6.70 5.39 4.64
C ASN A 63 6.93 4.18 5.52
N ASP A 64 6.39 3.03 5.12
CA ASP A 64 6.70 1.76 5.78
C ASP A 64 7.17 0.69 4.80
N THR A 65 8.11 -0.16 5.27
CA THR A 65 8.71 -1.25 4.49
C THR A 65 8.49 -2.57 5.21
N GLN A 66 7.83 -3.49 4.53
CA GLN A 66 7.41 -4.77 5.07
C GLN A 66 7.89 -5.94 4.20
N LEU A 67 7.85 -7.16 4.77
CA LEU A 67 8.08 -8.39 4.02
C LEU A 67 6.88 -8.66 3.12
N GLY A 68 7.12 -8.70 1.81
CA GLY A 68 6.13 -9.09 0.80
C GLY A 68 6.29 -10.54 0.40
N LEU A 69 5.17 -11.21 0.21
CA LEU A 69 5.06 -12.56 -0.32
C LEU A 69 4.16 -12.52 -1.56
N ASN A 70 4.65 -13.13 -2.62
CA ASN A 70 3.91 -13.30 -3.86
C ASN A 70 3.82 -14.78 -4.17
N VAL A 71 2.62 -15.27 -4.41
CA VAL A 71 2.35 -16.67 -4.75
C VAL A 71 1.55 -16.69 -6.03
N ALA A 72 2.10 -17.29 -7.08
CA ALA A 72 1.45 -17.45 -8.37
C ALA A 72 1.22 -18.93 -8.69
N TYR A 73 0.05 -19.24 -9.26
CA TYR A 73 -0.31 -20.56 -9.74
C TYR A 73 -0.68 -20.49 -11.22
N PHE A 74 -0.05 -21.31 -12.04
CA PHE A 74 -0.30 -21.39 -13.47
C PHE A 74 -1.47 -22.31 -13.79
N ILE A 75 -2.59 -21.70 -14.22
CA ILE A 75 -3.80 -22.42 -14.66
C ILE A 75 -3.56 -23.04 -16.05
N THR A 76 -2.81 -22.34 -16.88
CA THR A 76 -2.31 -22.81 -18.19
C THR A 76 -0.86 -22.35 -18.33
N ASP A 77 -0.18 -22.77 -19.41
CA ASP A 77 1.19 -22.33 -19.71
C ASP A 77 1.31 -20.81 -19.88
N ASN A 78 0.22 -20.13 -20.17
CA ASN A 78 0.20 -18.68 -20.43
C ASN A 78 -0.63 -17.87 -19.43
N ILE A 79 -1.38 -18.51 -18.52
CA ILE A 79 -2.25 -17.80 -17.58
C ILE A 79 -1.92 -18.23 -16.14
N ASN A 80 -1.67 -17.25 -15.28
CA ASN A 80 -1.59 -17.49 -13.86
C ASN A 80 -2.57 -16.62 -13.06
N ILE A 81 -2.86 -17.08 -11.85
CA ILE A 81 -3.47 -16.30 -10.79
C ILE A 81 -2.38 -16.05 -9.74
N GLU A 82 -2.26 -14.83 -9.30
CA GLU A 82 -1.21 -14.38 -8.40
C GLU A 82 -1.82 -13.67 -7.20
N LEU A 83 -1.40 -14.07 -6.01
CA LEU A 83 -1.74 -13.40 -4.75
C LEU A 83 -0.48 -12.72 -4.23
N LEU A 84 -0.56 -11.40 -4.13
CA LEU A 84 0.40 -10.58 -3.42
C LEU A 84 -0.14 -10.26 -2.04
N ALA A 85 0.65 -10.54 -1.02
CA ALA A 85 0.40 -10.16 0.36
C ALA A 85 1.70 -9.65 0.99
N ALA A 86 1.58 -8.94 2.10
CA ALA A 86 2.74 -8.49 2.88
C ALA A 86 2.41 -8.64 4.36
N THR A 87 3.41 -8.50 5.23
CA THR A 87 3.13 -8.26 6.64
C THR A 87 2.42 -6.90 6.78
N PRO A 88 1.59 -6.72 7.82
CA PRO A 88 0.84 -5.47 7.97
C PRO A 88 1.75 -4.25 7.94
N PHE A 89 1.35 -3.24 7.17
CA PHE A 89 2.02 -1.95 7.14
C PHE A 89 1.52 -1.08 8.27
N LYS A 90 2.44 -0.38 8.92
CA LYS A 90 2.18 0.58 9.98
C LYS A 90 2.62 1.97 9.51
N HIS A 91 1.71 2.92 9.60
CA HIS A 91 1.99 4.28 9.21
C HIS A 91 1.72 5.21 10.39
N ASP A 92 2.76 5.92 10.81
CA ASP A 92 2.63 7.01 11.76
C ASP A 92 2.03 8.23 11.06
N VAL A 93 0.98 8.78 11.63
CA VAL A 93 0.35 10.01 11.17
C VAL A 93 0.86 11.14 12.06
N ASN A 94 1.61 12.06 11.46
CA ASN A 94 2.24 13.17 12.14
C ASN A 94 1.68 14.52 11.69
N PHE A 95 1.73 15.53 12.56
CA PHE A 95 1.47 16.90 12.15
C PHE A 95 2.64 17.47 11.35
N SER A 96 2.37 18.27 10.32
CA SER A 96 3.38 18.94 9.50
C SER A 96 4.16 20.04 10.22
N VAL A 97 3.64 20.52 11.33
CA VAL A 97 4.28 21.50 12.23
C VAL A 97 4.48 20.87 13.59
N ALA A 98 5.51 21.34 14.30
CA ALA A 98 5.84 20.79 15.61
C ALA A 98 4.75 21.12 16.62
N ASP A 99 4.16 20.05 17.18
CA ASP A 99 3.24 20.05 18.33
C ASP A 99 2.16 21.15 18.30
N PRO A 100 1.29 21.18 17.26
CA PRO A 100 0.31 22.26 17.10
C PRO A 100 -0.77 22.27 18.18
N LEU A 101 -0.96 21.14 18.89
CA LEU A 101 -1.97 20.97 19.93
C LEU A 101 -1.39 20.86 21.34
N GLY A 102 -0.07 20.89 21.51
CA GLY A 102 0.60 20.65 22.80
C GLY A 102 0.47 19.21 23.30
N THR A 103 0.23 18.27 22.41
CA THR A 103 0.00 16.84 22.70
C THR A 103 1.09 15.93 22.11
N GLY A 104 2.10 16.51 21.50
CA GLY A 104 3.13 15.81 20.74
C GLY A 104 2.91 15.91 19.23
N ASN A 105 3.91 15.51 18.47
CA ASN A 105 3.88 15.65 17.00
C ASN A 105 3.08 14.52 16.32
N GLN A 106 3.02 13.33 16.92
CA GLN A 106 2.30 12.18 16.39
C GLN A 106 0.81 12.24 16.76
N LEU A 107 -0.05 12.21 15.76
CA LEU A 107 -1.49 12.16 15.92
C LEU A 107 -1.96 10.74 16.26
N GLY A 108 -1.43 9.74 15.57
CA GLY A 108 -1.82 8.35 15.74
C GLY A 108 -1.05 7.41 14.81
N GLU A 109 -1.42 6.14 14.87
CA GLU A 109 -0.90 5.06 14.02
C GLU A 109 -2.06 4.39 13.30
N VAL A 110 -1.83 4.00 12.04
CA VAL A 110 -2.79 3.21 11.26
C VAL A 110 -2.08 1.98 10.73
N THR A 111 -2.66 0.82 11.00
CA THR A 111 -2.18 -0.46 10.48
C THR A 111 -3.09 -0.96 9.36
N HIS A 112 -2.52 -1.37 8.24
CA HIS A 112 -3.30 -1.92 7.14
C HIS A 112 -2.61 -3.08 6.45
N LEU A 113 -3.41 -3.94 5.82
CA LEU A 113 -2.97 -5.08 5.02
C LEU A 113 -3.69 -5.04 3.67
N PRO A 114 -2.98 -4.80 2.54
CA PRO A 114 -3.56 -4.69 1.21
C PRO A 114 -3.31 -5.93 0.33
N PRO A 115 -3.92 -7.11 0.58
CA PRO A 115 -3.78 -8.23 -0.33
C PRO A 115 -4.32 -7.87 -1.71
N THR A 116 -3.60 -8.33 -2.75
CA THR A 116 -3.95 -8.10 -4.14
C THR A 116 -4.00 -9.43 -4.88
N LEU A 117 -5.12 -9.67 -5.55
CA LEU A 117 -5.31 -10.84 -6.41
C LEU A 117 -5.29 -10.39 -7.86
N THR A 118 -4.39 -10.97 -8.68
CA THR A 118 -4.26 -10.65 -10.09
C THR A 118 -4.37 -11.89 -10.96
N ALA A 119 -4.87 -11.72 -12.18
CA ALA A 119 -4.78 -12.68 -13.26
C ALA A 119 -3.85 -12.11 -14.34
N ASN A 120 -2.84 -12.86 -14.73
CA ASN A 120 -1.83 -12.44 -15.69
C ASN A 120 -1.83 -13.35 -16.91
N TYR A 121 -1.67 -12.76 -18.10
CA TYR A 121 -1.51 -13.46 -19.36
C TYR A 121 -0.12 -13.20 -19.94
N TYR A 122 0.64 -14.26 -20.18
CA TYR A 122 1.97 -14.25 -20.76
C TYR A 122 1.89 -14.46 -22.27
N PHE A 123 2.55 -13.59 -23.04
CA PHE A 123 2.43 -13.59 -24.50
C PHE A 123 3.35 -14.60 -25.20
N ASN A 124 4.46 -14.97 -24.55
CA ASN A 124 5.48 -15.84 -25.13
C ASN A 124 5.38 -17.26 -24.56
N ASP A 125 5.99 -18.20 -25.28
CA ASP A 125 6.12 -19.58 -24.80
C ASP A 125 6.85 -19.61 -23.44
N ALA A 126 6.44 -20.53 -22.58
CA ALA A 126 6.95 -20.67 -21.21
C ALA A 126 8.47 -20.85 -21.13
N SER A 127 9.12 -21.38 -22.19
CA SER A 127 10.56 -21.57 -22.28
C SER A 127 11.34 -20.32 -22.74
N SER A 128 10.65 -19.24 -23.12
CA SER A 128 11.29 -18.01 -23.58
C SER A 128 12.00 -17.29 -22.45
N ALA A 129 13.22 -16.80 -22.71
CA ALA A 129 13.98 -16.01 -21.75
C ALA A 129 13.32 -14.64 -21.44
N PHE A 130 12.50 -14.14 -22.36
CA PHE A 130 11.74 -12.90 -22.21
C PHE A 130 10.24 -13.21 -22.14
N GLN A 131 9.62 -12.88 -21.03
CA GLN A 131 8.24 -13.24 -20.67
C GLN A 131 7.39 -11.97 -20.43
N PRO A 132 7.02 -11.23 -21.48
CA PRO A 132 6.11 -10.09 -21.30
C PRO A 132 4.71 -10.58 -20.95
N TYR A 133 4.07 -9.88 -20.04
CA TYR A 133 2.71 -10.20 -19.64
C TYR A 133 1.85 -8.94 -19.45
N ILE A 134 0.55 -9.13 -19.47
CA ILE A 134 -0.45 -8.15 -19.04
C ILE A 134 -1.29 -8.79 -17.95
N GLY A 135 -1.65 -8.00 -16.95
CA GLY A 135 -2.48 -8.49 -15.86
C GLY A 135 -3.54 -7.49 -15.43
N ALA A 136 -4.59 -8.02 -14.84
CA ALA A 136 -5.61 -7.24 -14.16
C ALA A 136 -5.97 -7.90 -12.84
N GLY A 137 -6.31 -7.10 -11.83
CA GLY A 137 -6.58 -7.63 -10.52
C GLY A 137 -7.42 -6.71 -9.67
N ILE A 138 -7.71 -7.20 -8.48
CA ILE A 138 -8.43 -6.49 -7.44
C ILE A 138 -7.55 -6.43 -6.19
N ASN A 139 -7.59 -5.29 -5.51
CA ASN A 139 -7.01 -5.09 -4.21
C ASN A 139 -8.12 -4.93 -3.18
N TYR A 140 -7.93 -5.53 -2.02
CA TYR A 140 -8.80 -5.31 -0.87
C TYR A 140 -7.95 -4.96 0.33
N THR A 141 -8.08 -3.75 0.82
CA THR A 141 -7.30 -3.28 1.97
C THR A 141 -8.09 -3.47 3.26
N PHE A 142 -7.54 -4.24 4.18
CA PHE A 142 -8.02 -4.34 5.55
C PHE A 142 -7.32 -3.27 6.37
N ILE A 143 -8.07 -2.42 7.04
CA ILE A 143 -7.58 -1.44 7.99
C ILE A 143 -7.97 -1.93 9.38
N PHE A 144 -7.03 -1.96 10.30
CA PHE A 144 -7.21 -2.39 11.68
C PHE A 144 -6.19 -1.68 12.57
N ASP A 145 -6.43 -1.67 13.87
CA ASP A 145 -5.60 -1.00 14.86
C ASP A 145 -5.36 0.49 14.54
N GLU A 146 -6.46 1.25 14.46
CA GLU A 146 -6.44 2.71 14.43
C GLU A 146 -6.29 3.21 15.86
N GLU A 147 -5.08 3.65 16.23
CA GLU A 147 -4.79 4.16 17.57
C GLU A 147 -4.41 5.64 17.52
N PHE A 148 -5.12 6.46 18.28
CA PHE A 148 -4.67 7.81 18.57
C PHE A 148 -3.64 7.79 19.70
N THR A 149 -2.62 8.64 19.65
CA THR A 149 -1.71 8.80 20.79
C THR A 149 -2.46 9.33 22.00
N GLY A 150 -2.18 8.77 23.18
CA GLY A 150 -3.00 8.91 24.40
C GLY A 150 -3.44 10.32 24.79
N ALA A 151 -2.68 11.38 24.43
CA ALA A 151 -3.11 12.76 24.61
C ALA A 151 -4.18 13.18 23.58
N ASN A 152 -4.18 12.56 22.40
CA ASN A 152 -5.14 12.83 21.33
C ASN A 152 -6.40 11.95 21.42
N GLU A 153 -6.37 10.84 22.18
CA GLU A 153 -7.57 10.04 22.48
C GLU A 153 -8.64 10.88 23.17
N THR A 154 -8.23 11.75 24.10
CA THR A 154 -9.16 12.64 24.83
C THR A 154 -9.75 13.70 23.90
N ALA A 155 -9.00 14.17 22.91
CA ALA A 155 -9.47 15.14 21.92
C ALA A 155 -10.39 14.50 20.86
N GLY A 156 -10.08 13.25 20.44
CA GLY A 156 -10.88 12.48 19.48
C GLY A 156 -12.24 12.03 20.03
N GLY A 157 -12.33 11.76 21.32
CA GLY A 157 -13.58 11.41 22.00
C GLY A 157 -14.64 12.52 21.99
N CYS A 158 -14.25 13.74 21.67
CA CYS A 158 -15.19 14.87 21.52
C CYS A 158 -15.79 15.01 20.11
N LEU A 159 -15.32 14.24 19.13
CA LEU A 159 -15.79 14.32 17.74
C LEU A 159 -16.71 13.16 17.33
N GLY A 160 -16.98 12.22 18.23
CA GLY A 160 -17.74 10.99 18.01
C GLY A 160 -19.02 10.87 18.83
N SER A 161 -19.86 11.89 18.85
CA SER A 161 -21.23 11.77 19.40
C SER A 161 -22.25 12.52 18.54
#